data_efb3813176fb7c6f1ca7b71d628cd141
#
_entry.id   efb3813176fb7c6f1ca7b71d628cd141
#
_cell.length_a   1.000
_cell.length_b   1.000
_cell.length_c   1.000
_cell.angle_alpha   90.00
_cell.angle_beta   90.00
_cell.angle_gamma   90.00
#
_symmetry.space_group_name_H-M   'P 1'
#
loop_
_entity.id
_entity.type
_entity.pdbx_description
1 polymer ?
#
loop_
_entity_poly.entity_id
_entity_poly.type
_entity_poly.pdbx_seq_one_letter_code
_entity_poly.pdbx_strand_id
1 'polypeptide(L)'
;MMEITRITNIDNNKHIALLDTSSISFMQGLEGKGIPSDDILRDYDLILIPEWVLVEINDAAGRVNYVQKLIELGYPIHSIAEEDYSDLTNNEEGNLYQIVLASTYQIGKIKSYLRRFVEKADVLDMDAYKDWMNKLYDEWPISGQMLPSGRIKKKNAGEVSITILAEVVSWYYPETEALTIYSQDSDTYEFQCKAEASLREIFTSRTPVPISYKSNDAILCQLFRDGKISIENLGDYRKDIRKITYSKVQDDHSVILVTEVVDNDLFLDLVQDTSVHIIF
;
A
#
# COMPACT_ATOMS: atom_id res chain seq x y z
N MET A 1 20.89 -9.38 -5.15
CA MET A 1 19.73 -9.21 -4.23
C MET A 1 19.91 -7.83 -3.63
N MET A 2 18.89 -7.01 -3.63
CA MET A 2 18.94 -5.66 -3.07
C MET A 2 19.17 -5.74 -1.55
N GLU A 3 20.11 -4.95 -1.02
CA GLU A 3 20.31 -4.82 0.42
C GLU A 3 19.42 -3.69 0.92
N ILE A 4 18.31 -4.03 1.57
CA ILE A 4 17.48 -3.10 2.33
C ILE A 4 17.58 -3.50 3.80
N THR A 5 17.78 -2.52 4.67
CA THR A 5 17.79 -2.76 6.11
C THR A 5 16.39 -3.17 6.57
N ARG A 6 16.27 -4.37 7.14
CA ARG A 6 15.05 -4.84 7.80
C ARG A 6 14.92 -4.21 9.18
N ILE A 7 13.72 -3.75 9.51
CA ILE A 7 13.39 -3.19 10.82
C ILE A 7 12.21 -3.95 11.43
N THR A 8 12.14 -3.92 12.75
CA THR A 8 11.06 -4.53 13.56
C THR A 8 10.42 -3.51 14.51
N ASN A 9 10.84 -2.25 14.43
CA ASN A 9 10.29 -1.15 15.21
C ASN A 9 10.11 0.08 14.34
N ILE A 10 8.97 0.74 14.49
CA ILE A 10 8.59 1.95 13.75
C ILE A 10 8.23 3.12 14.69
N ASP A 11 8.55 3.02 15.98
CA ASP A 11 8.28 4.06 16.97
C ASP A 11 8.90 5.41 16.56
N ASN A 12 8.25 6.50 16.98
CA ASN A 12 8.66 7.89 16.76
C ASN A 12 8.62 8.37 15.30
N ASN A 13 8.11 7.58 14.34
CA ASN A 13 7.91 8.03 12.98
C ASN A 13 6.50 8.61 12.84
N LYS A 14 6.42 9.87 12.37
CA LYS A 14 5.16 10.60 12.25
C LYS A 14 4.55 10.51 10.85
N HIS A 15 5.41 10.51 9.83
CA HIS A 15 5.01 10.45 8.44
C HIS A 15 5.54 9.15 7.82
N ILE A 16 4.65 8.19 7.60
CA ILE A 16 5.00 6.86 7.11
C ILE A 16 4.41 6.63 5.72
N ALA A 17 5.24 6.17 4.78
CA ALA A 17 4.79 5.71 3.47
C ALA A 17 4.94 4.20 3.32
N LEU A 18 3.95 3.55 2.71
CA LEU A 18 4.01 2.16 2.27
C LEU A 18 4.06 2.14 0.74
N LEU A 19 5.08 1.51 0.17
CA LEU A 19 5.26 1.48 -1.28
C LEU A 19 4.92 0.10 -1.86
N ASP A 20 4.05 0.11 -2.87
CA ASP A 20 3.77 -1.04 -3.71
C ASP A 20 4.69 -1.07 -4.95
N THR A 21 4.83 -2.23 -5.56
CA THR A 21 5.58 -2.46 -6.81
C THR A 21 5.15 -1.55 -7.96
N SER A 22 3.85 -1.29 -8.06
CA SER A 22 3.27 -0.45 -9.11
C SER A 22 3.69 1.01 -8.98
N SER A 23 3.66 1.56 -7.77
CA SER A 23 4.07 2.93 -7.47
C SER A 23 5.58 3.13 -7.64
N ILE A 24 6.38 2.15 -7.22
CA ILE A 24 7.84 2.17 -7.44
C ILE A 24 8.16 2.22 -8.93
N SER A 25 7.49 1.40 -9.76
CA SER A 25 7.68 1.42 -11.21
C SER A 25 7.26 2.76 -11.83
N PHE A 26 6.22 3.38 -11.31
CA PHE A 26 5.74 4.67 -11.77
C PHE A 26 6.72 5.79 -11.41
N MET A 27 7.16 5.88 -10.15
CA MET A 27 8.13 6.87 -9.70
C MET A 27 9.46 6.74 -10.42
N GLN A 28 9.93 5.52 -10.68
CA GLN A 28 11.09 5.26 -11.54
C GLN A 28 10.90 5.85 -12.94
N GLY A 29 9.70 5.69 -13.51
CA GLY A 29 9.36 6.26 -14.81
C GLY A 29 9.33 7.79 -14.83
N LEU A 30 8.85 8.42 -13.76
CA LEU A 30 8.85 9.87 -13.57
C LEU A 30 10.27 10.42 -13.45
N GLU A 31 11.13 9.76 -12.67
CA GLU A 31 12.52 10.16 -12.52
C GLU A 31 13.28 10.06 -13.85
N GLY A 32 13.03 9.02 -14.65
CA GLY A 32 13.58 8.90 -16.01
C GLY A 32 13.14 10.01 -16.97
N LYS A 33 12.08 10.75 -16.61
CA LYS A 33 11.56 11.92 -17.35
C LYS A 33 11.88 13.26 -16.70
N GLY A 34 12.73 13.26 -15.68
CA GLY A 34 13.23 14.46 -15.01
C GLY A 34 12.40 14.96 -13.83
N ILE A 35 11.42 14.19 -13.36
CA ILE A 35 10.68 14.48 -12.12
C ILE A 35 11.36 13.75 -10.97
N PRO A 36 12.02 14.46 -10.04
CA PRO A 36 12.77 13.82 -8.98
C PRO A 36 11.84 13.17 -7.94
N SER A 37 12.25 12.03 -7.40
CA SER A 37 11.53 11.33 -6.33
C SER A 37 11.35 12.20 -5.07
N ASP A 38 12.21 13.19 -4.88
CA ASP A 38 12.17 14.16 -3.80
C ASP A 38 10.85 14.97 -3.77
N ASP A 39 10.26 15.24 -4.92
CA ASP A 39 8.97 15.91 -5.02
C ASP A 39 7.78 15.04 -4.51
N ILE A 40 8.03 13.75 -4.24
CA ILE A 40 7.00 12.79 -3.80
C ILE A 40 7.30 12.25 -2.40
N LEU A 41 8.57 11.97 -2.10
CA LEU A 41 8.98 11.16 -0.93
C LEU A 41 9.70 11.93 0.17
N ARG A 42 10.01 13.23 -0.03
CA ARG A 42 10.82 14.04 0.90
C ARG A 42 10.27 14.10 2.32
N ASP A 43 8.95 14.17 2.46
CA ASP A 43 8.30 14.51 3.72
C ASP A 43 8.04 13.28 4.62
N TYR A 44 8.54 12.11 4.23
CA TYR A 44 8.36 10.89 5.02
C TYR A 44 9.56 10.62 5.92
N ASP A 45 9.28 10.37 7.20
CA ASP A 45 10.29 9.97 8.19
C ASP A 45 10.66 8.50 8.03
N LEU A 46 9.74 7.71 7.46
CA LEU A 46 9.89 6.28 7.24
C LEU A 46 9.16 5.84 5.97
N ILE A 47 9.85 5.07 5.14
CA ILE A 47 9.29 4.46 3.95
C ILE A 47 9.44 2.94 4.08
N LEU A 48 8.33 2.23 4.11
CA LEU A 48 8.31 0.79 4.31
C LEU A 48 7.95 0.03 3.04
N ILE A 49 8.67 -1.04 2.81
CA ILE A 49 8.39 -2.02 1.76
C ILE A 49 8.29 -3.40 2.42
N PRO A 50 7.10 -4.02 2.47
CA PRO A 50 6.93 -5.38 2.96
C PRO A 50 7.75 -6.40 2.18
N GLU A 51 8.19 -7.48 2.81
CA GLU A 51 9.04 -8.46 2.13
C GLU A 51 8.33 -9.16 0.96
N TRP A 52 7.02 -9.39 1.05
CA TRP A 52 6.28 -9.97 -0.08
C TRP A 52 6.24 -9.03 -1.29
N VAL A 53 6.24 -7.71 -1.08
CA VAL A 53 6.41 -6.72 -2.15
C VAL A 53 7.85 -6.73 -2.69
N LEU A 54 8.85 -6.89 -1.82
CA LEU A 54 10.26 -7.00 -2.24
C LEU A 54 10.49 -8.17 -3.18
N VAL A 55 9.80 -9.29 -2.99
CA VAL A 55 9.87 -10.44 -3.92
C VAL A 55 9.50 -10.00 -5.34
N GLU A 56 8.50 -9.15 -5.49
CA GLU A 56 8.07 -8.62 -6.78
C GLU A 56 9.04 -7.56 -7.35
N ILE A 57 9.56 -6.68 -6.49
CA ILE A 57 10.56 -5.67 -6.89
C ILE A 57 11.81 -6.35 -7.44
N ASN A 58 12.28 -7.39 -6.77
CA ASN A 58 13.48 -8.15 -7.14
C ASN A 58 13.36 -8.88 -8.50
N ASP A 59 12.16 -8.97 -9.07
CA ASP A 59 11.95 -9.57 -10.38
C ASP A 59 12.33 -8.65 -11.57
N ALA A 60 12.58 -7.37 -11.32
CA ALA A 60 12.98 -6.42 -12.35
C ALA A 60 14.19 -5.57 -11.90
N ALA A 61 15.31 -5.75 -12.60
CA ALA A 61 16.57 -5.04 -12.30
C ALA A 61 16.40 -3.50 -12.23
N GLY A 62 15.54 -2.94 -13.07
CA GLY A 62 15.27 -1.49 -13.06
C GLY A 62 14.68 -1.01 -11.72
N ARG A 63 13.71 -1.73 -11.16
CA ARG A 63 13.12 -1.41 -9.86
C ARG A 63 14.14 -1.55 -8.73
N VAL A 64 14.92 -2.63 -8.75
CA VAL A 64 16.00 -2.87 -7.79
C VAL A 64 16.98 -1.70 -7.79
N ASN A 65 17.48 -1.32 -8.97
CA ASN A 65 18.45 -0.21 -9.11
C ASN A 65 17.84 1.12 -8.65
N TYR A 66 16.55 1.35 -8.92
CA TYR A 66 15.88 2.57 -8.50
C TYR A 66 15.75 2.67 -6.98
N VAL A 67 15.28 1.62 -6.31
CA VAL A 67 15.16 1.60 -4.84
C VAL A 67 16.55 1.70 -4.19
N GLN A 68 17.56 1.00 -4.72
CA GLN A 68 18.93 1.09 -4.23
C GLN A 68 19.48 2.52 -4.33
N LYS A 69 19.24 3.19 -5.47
CA LYS A 69 19.61 4.60 -5.65
C LYS A 69 18.95 5.51 -4.61
N LEU A 70 17.65 5.31 -4.30
CA LEU A 70 16.98 6.10 -3.28
C LEU A 70 17.61 5.90 -1.90
N ILE A 71 17.96 4.68 -1.53
CA ILE A 71 18.67 4.37 -0.28
C ILE A 71 20.02 5.08 -0.24
N GLU A 72 20.80 5.03 -1.32
CA GLU A 72 22.09 5.70 -1.45
C GLU A 72 21.96 7.24 -1.36
N LEU A 73 20.85 7.80 -1.77
CA LEU A 73 20.52 9.22 -1.63
C LEU A 73 20.05 9.60 -0.21
N GLY A 74 19.91 8.62 0.70
CA GLY A 74 19.57 8.84 2.10
C GLY A 74 18.08 8.83 2.40
N TYR A 75 17.21 8.34 1.50
CA TYR A 75 15.81 8.16 1.83
C TYR A 75 15.65 7.06 2.90
N PRO A 76 14.76 7.24 3.88
CA PRO A 76 14.58 6.32 5.01
C PRO A 76 13.79 5.07 4.60
N ILE A 77 14.29 4.35 3.59
CA ILE A 77 13.64 3.15 3.05
C ILE A 77 14.10 1.92 3.81
N HIS A 78 13.15 1.19 4.36
CA HIS A 78 13.37 -0.03 5.11
C HIS A 78 12.43 -1.13 4.65
N SER A 79 12.84 -2.37 4.87
CA SER A 79 11.94 -3.52 4.74
C SER A 79 11.41 -3.97 6.09
N ILE A 80 10.27 -4.63 6.04
CA ILE A 80 9.68 -5.30 7.17
C ILE A 80 9.11 -6.64 6.72
N ALA A 81 9.39 -7.70 7.48
CA ALA A 81 8.84 -9.00 7.16
C ALA A 81 7.45 -9.17 7.78
N GLU A 82 6.60 -9.87 7.08
CA GLU A 82 5.23 -10.16 7.53
C GLU A 82 5.22 -10.94 8.85
N GLU A 83 6.22 -11.76 9.10
CA GLU A 83 6.40 -12.49 10.38
C GLU A 83 6.71 -11.58 11.58
N ASP A 84 7.21 -10.35 11.33
CA ASP A 84 7.54 -9.39 12.39
C ASP A 84 6.36 -8.49 12.78
N TYR A 85 5.22 -8.59 12.11
CA TYR A 85 4.04 -7.79 12.48
C TYR A 85 3.54 -8.09 13.90
N SER A 86 3.87 -9.27 14.45
CA SER A 86 3.62 -9.57 15.87
C SER A 86 4.38 -8.64 16.80
N ASP A 87 5.63 -8.31 16.47
CA ASP A 87 6.44 -7.40 17.26
C ASP A 87 5.85 -5.99 17.24
N LEU A 88 5.31 -5.54 16.09
CA LEU A 88 4.62 -4.26 15.93
C LEU A 88 3.29 -4.16 16.71
N THR A 89 2.69 -5.28 17.05
CA THR A 89 1.42 -5.32 17.80
C THR A 89 1.63 -5.67 19.27
N ASN A 90 2.83 -5.45 19.81
CA ASN A 90 3.19 -5.79 21.18
C ASN A 90 2.90 -7.27 21.53
N ASN A 91 3.01 -8.15 20.55
CA ASN A 91 2.65 -9.57 20.64
C ASN A 91 1.17 -9.81 21.01
N GLU A 92 0.28 -8.87 20.70
CA GLU A 92 -1.17 -9.07 20.79
C GLU A 92 -1.66 -9.90 19.60
N GLU A 93 -1.26 -11.14 19.52
CA GLU A 93 -1.45 -12.01 18.37
C GLU A 93 -2.93 -12.22 18.00
N GLY A 94 -3.83 -12.22 19.00
CA GLY A 94 -5.27 -12.29 18.77
C GLY A 94 -5.78 -11.10 17.96
N ASN A 95 -5.31 -9.90 18.26
CA ASN A 95 -5.66 -8.70 17.51
C ASN A 95 -5.03 -8.71 16.12
N LEU A 96 -3.77 -9.13 16.03
CA LEU A 96 -3.10 -9.28 14.73
C LEU A 96 -3.82 -10.29 13.84
N TYR A 97 -4.30 -11.41 14.39
CA TYR A 97 -5.12 -12.35 13.65
C TYR A 97 -6.39 -11.70 13.10
N GLN A 98 -7.08 -10.85 13.89
CA GLN A 98 -8.26 -10.11 13.42
C GLN A 98 -7.89 -9.14 12.28
N ILE A 99 -6.75 -8.47 12.37
CA ILE A 99 -6.24 -7.60 11.30
C ILE A 99 -6.01 -8.43 10.02
N VAL A 100 -5.30 -9.55 10.11
CA VAL A 100 -5.05 -10.43 8.96
C VAL A 100 -6.36 -10.95 8.36
N LEU A 101 -7.31 -11.36 9.21
CA LEU A 101 -8.61 -11.85 8.76
C LEU A 101 -9.42 -10.76 8.03
N ALA A 102 -9.42 -9.54 8.56
CA ALA A 102 -10.09 -8.39 7.95
C ALA A 102 -9.46 -8.02 6.61
N SER A 103 -8.13 -7.91 6.55
CA SER A 103 -7.36 -7.57 5.35
C SER A 103 -7.47 -8.61 4.22
N THR A 104 -7.78 -9.85 4.56
CA THR A 104 -7.91 -10.95 3.58
C THR A 104 -9.36 -11.38 3.33
N TYR A 105 -10.33 -10.75 3.96
CA TYR A 105 -11.73 -11.17 3.96
C TYR A 105 -12.32 -11.38 2.56
N GLN A 106 -11.91 -10.57 1.59
CA GLN A 106 -12.38 -10.62 0.21
C GLN A 106 -11.79 -11.80 -0.58
N ILE A 107 -10.70 -12.38 -0.10
CA ILE A 107 -10.03 -13.50 -0.75
C ILE A 107 -10.51 -14.78 -0.06
N GLY A 108 -11.67 -15.29 -0.48
CA GLY A 108 -12.32 -16.43 0.15
C GLY A 108 -11.44 -17.67 0.34
N LYS A 109 -10.42 -17.87 -0.51
CA LYS A 109 -9.46 -18.96 -0.37
C LYS A 109 -8.51 -18.74 0.81
N ILE A 110 -8.06 -17.51 1.07
CA ILE A 110 -7.22 -17.20 2.23
C ILE A 110 -8.05 -17.31 3.51
N LYS A 111 -9.26 -16.77 3.50
CA LYS A 111 -10.19 -16.93 4.63
C LYS A 111 -10.44 -18.40 4.97
N SER A 112 -10.64 -19.23 3.95
CA SER A 112 -10.82 -20.67 4.14
C SER A 112 -9.56 -21.35 4.68
N TYR A 113 -8.37 -20.89 4.26
CA TYR A 113 -7.10 -21.36 4.79
C TYR A 113 -6.96 -21.01 6.27
N LEU A 114 -7.16 -19.75 6.63
CA LEU A 114 -7.07 -19.27 8.02
C LEU A 114 -8.01 -20.05 8.93
N ARG A 115 -9.26 -20.24 8.54
CA ARG A 115 -10.23 -21.05 9.29
C ARG A 115 -9.80 -22.50 9.46
N ARG A 116 -9.21 -23.09 8.44
CA ARG A 116 -8.84 -24.50 8.45
C ARG A 116 -7.56 -24.78 9.26
N PHE A 117 -6.60 -23.87 9.26
CA PHE A 117 -5.28 -24.09 9.84
C PHE A 117 -5.04 -23.31 11.12
N VAL A 118 -5.66 -22.15 11.30
CA VAL A 118 -5.49 -21.29 12.48
C VAL A 118 -6.62 -21.47 13.49
N GLU A 119 -7.89 -21.51 13.03
CA GLU A 119 -9.06 -21.65 13.92
C GLU A 119 -9.40 -23.11 14.29
N LYS A 120 -8.75 -24.10 13.67
CA LYS A 120 -9.15 -25.52 13.80
C LYS A 120 -8.73 -26.17 15.12
N ALA A 121 -7.76 -25.63 15.81
CA ALA A 121 -7.51 -26.01 17.19
C ALA A 121 -8.62 -25.39 18.06
N ASP A 122 -9.20 -26.13 19.00
CA ASP A 122 -10.22 -25.63 19.94
C ASP A 122 -9.77 -24.40 20.74
N VAL A 123 -8.50 -24.07 20.63
CA VAL A 123 -7.86 -22.83 21.09
C VAL A 123 -7.06 -22.30 19.90
N LEU A 124 -7.29 -21.04 19.50
CA LEU A 124 -6.41 -20.33 18.57
C LEU A 124 -4.99 -20.40 19.13
N ASP A 125 -4.13 -21.17 18.47
CA ASP A 125 -2.71 -21.22 18.80
C ASP A 125 -2.08 -19.96 18.23
N MET A 126 -2.14 -18.89 19.02
CA MET A 126 -1.65 -17.57 18.65
C MET A 126 -0.14 -17.44 18.92
N ASP A 127 0.46 -18.37 19.67
CA ASP A 127 1.90 -18.39 19.95
C ASP A 127 2.72 -18.80 18.70
N ALA A 128 2.04 -19.10 17.60
CA ALA A 128 2.63 -19.55 16.33
C ALA A 128 2.41 -18.58 15.15
N TYR A 129 2.15 -17.28 15.41
CA TYR A 129 1.88 -16.32 14.32
C TYR A 129 2.93 -16.38 13.22
N LYS A 130 4.21 -16.35 13.55
CA LYS A 130 5.31 -16.42 12.57
C LYS A 130 5.22 -17.69 11.72
N ASP A 131 4.91 -18.82 12.35
CA ASP A 131 4.83 -20.11 11.68
C ASP A 131 3.64 -20.19 10.72
N TRP A 132 2.45 -19.77 11.13
CA TRP A 132 1.29 -19.84 10.25
C TRP A 132 1.30 -18.75 9.17
N MET A 133 1.93 -17.58 9.40
CA MET A 133 2.10 -16.53 8.39
C MET A 133 3.08 -17.01 7.30
N ASN A 134 4.22 -17.59 7.68
CA ASN A 134 5.16 -18.17 6.74
C ASN A 134 4.53 -19.33 5.96
N LYS A 135 3.81 -20.20 6.64
CA LYS A 135 3.08 -21.31 6.00
C LYS A 135 2.00 -20.81 5.05
N LEU A 136 1.24 -19.76 5.41
CA LEU A 136 0.28 -19.14 4.51
C LEU A 136 0.97 -18.67 3.23
N TYR A 137 2.13 -18.04 3.34
CA TYR A 137 2.88 -17.59 2.18
C TYR A 137 3.38 -18.78 1.35
N ASP A 138 3.97 -19.80 1.96
CA ASP A 138 4.50 -20.96 1.24
C ASP A 138 3.40 -21.74 0.50
N GLU A 139 2.29 -21.97 1.17
CA GLU A 139 1.13 -22.71 0.66
C GLU A 139 0.10 -21.81 -0.04
N TRP A 140 0.48 -20.60 -0.47
CA TRP A 140 -0.43 -19.57 -0.98
C TRP A 140 -1.61 -20.13 -1.78
N PRO A 141 -2.85 -19.95 -1.31
CA PRO A 141 -3.99 -20.71 -1.81
C PRO A 141 -4.56 -20.22 -3.14
N ILE A 142 -3.99 -19.13 -3.70
CA ILE A 142 -4.41 -18.57 -4.98
C ILE A 142 -3.39 -18.96 -6.04
N SER A 143 -3.88 -19.35 -7.21
CA SER A 143 -3.00 -19.68 -8.33
C SER A 143 -2.12 -18.50 -8.70
N GLY A 144 -0.80 -18.72 -8.71
CA GLY A 144 0.18 -17.70 -9.07
C GLY A 144 0.18 -17.40 -10.56
N GLN A 145 0.81 -16.29 -10.91
CA GLN A 145 1.08 -15.88 -12.29
C GLN A 145 2.56 -16.12 -12.59
N MET A 146 2.84 -16.77 -13.73
CA MET A 146 4.22 -16.92 -14.19
C MET A 146 4.73 -15.58 -14.71
N LEU A 147 5.86 -15.13 -14.19
CA LEU A 147 6.56 -13.92 -14.61
C LEU A 147 7.49 -14.23 -15.79
N PRO A 148 7.93 -13.20 -16.55
CA PRO A 148 8.90 -13.37 -17.64
C PRO A 148 10.22 -14.01 -17.22
N SER A 149 10.61 -13.87 -15.96
CA SER A 149 11.78 -14.52 -15.34
C SER A 149 11.61 -16.03 -15.13
N GLY A 150 10.40 -16.58 -15.33
CA GLY A 150 10.05 -17.97 -15.01
C GLY A 150 9.68 -18.19 -13.53
N ARG A 151 9.71 -17.16 -12.68
CA ARG A 151 9.24 -17.21 -11.28
C ARG A 151 7.71 -17.13 -11.24
N ILE A 152 7.12 -17.70 -10.22
CA ILE A 152 5.68 -17.61 -9.98
C ILE A 152 5.42 -16.47 -8.98
N LYS A 153 4.75 -15.40 -9.44
CA LYS A 153 4.21 -14.36 -8.57
C LYS A 153 2.99 -14.91 -7.83
N LYS A 154 2.96 -14.75 -6.52
CA LYS A 154 1.79 -15.09 -5.69
C LYS A 154 0.77 -13.96 -5.83
N LYS A 155 -0.34 -14.23 -6.52
CA LYS A 155 -1.35 -13.21 -6.81
C LYS A 155 -1.88 -12.57 -5.51
N ASN A 156 -1.95 -11.26 -5.48
CA ASN A 156 -2.43 -10.42 -4.37
C ASN A 156 -1.61 -10.56 -3.05
N ALA A 157 -0.42 -11.13 -3.07
CA ALA A 157 0.37 -11.26 -1.83
C ALA A 157 0.88 -9.91 -1.37
N GLY A 158 1.41 -9.09 -2.27
CA GLY A 158 1.87 -7.73 -1.97
C GLY A 158 0.74 -6.84 -1.45
N GLU A 159 -0.42 -6.88 -2.10
CA GLU A 159 -1.60 -6.11 -1.73
C GLU A 159 -2.11 -6.50 -0.33
N VAL A 160 -2.14 -7.79 -0.03
CA VAL A 160 -2.50 -8.30 1.30
C VAL A 160 -1.51 -7.85 2.35
N SER A 161 -0.22 -7.97 2.07
CA SER A 161 0.84 -7.57 3.00
C SER A 161 0.79 -6.07 3.32
N ILE A 162 0.66 -5.20 2.30
CA ILE A 162 0.51 -3.75 2.50
C ILE A 162 -0.73 -3.44 3.32
N THR A 163 -1.86 -4.09 3.05
CA THR A 163 -3.10 -3.85 3.80
C THR A 163 -2.94 -4.23 5.26
N ILE A 164 -2.35 -5.41 5.56
CA ILE A 164 -2.10 -5.84 6.94
C ILE A 164 -1.19 -4.83 7.65
N LEU A 165 -0.07 -4.44 7.03
CA LEU A 165 0.88 -3.50 7.62
C LEU A 165 0.23 -2.12 7.86
N ALA A 166 -0.55 -1.62 6.92
CA ALA A 166 -1.26 -0.36 7.06
C ALA A 166 -2.23 -0.38 8.26
N GLU A 167 -3.00 -1.46 8.41
CA GLU A 167 -3.90 -1.62 9.55
C GLU A 167 -3.14 -1.78 10.87
N VAL A 168 -2.01 -2.51 10.89
CA VAL A 168 -1.15 -2.60 12.09
C VAL A 168 -0.67 -1.21 12.49
N VAL A 169 -0.12 -0.43 11.56
CA VAL A 169 0.34 0.94 11.85
C VAL A 169 -0.83 1.82 12.32
N SER A 170 -1.94 1.78 11.62
CA SER A 170 -3.11 2.60 11.94
C SER A 170 -3.68 2.36 13.34
N TRP A 171 -3.71 1.10 13.80
CA TRP A 171 -4.32 0.74 15.08
C TRP A 171 -3.36 0.70 16.27
N TYR A 172 -2.05 0.61 16.03
CA TYR A 172 -1.06 0.44 17.10
C TYR A 172 -0.12 1.63 17.29
N TYR A 173 -0.03 2.54 16.31
CA TYR A 173 0.88 3.69 16.36
C TYR A 173 0.13 5.03 16.32
N PRO A 174 -0.57 5.39 17.41
CA PRO A 174 -1.43 6.59 17.45
C PRO A 174 -0.65 7.91 17.31
N GLU A 175 0.67 7.88 17.50
CA GLU A 175 1.54 9.05 17.32
C GLU A 175 1.87 9.34 15.84
N THR A 176 1.51 8.44 14.92
CA THR A 176 1.65 8.66 13.49
C THR A 176 0.69 9.75 13.04
N GLU A 177 1.21 10.80 12.41
CA GLU A 177 0.43 11.94 11.93
C GLU A 177 -0.08 11.72 10.49
N ALA A 178 0.70 11.00 9.67
CA ALA A 178 0.33 10.65 8.30
C ALA A 178 0.80 9.24 7.94
N LEU A 179 -0.14 8.43 7.49
CA LEU A 179 0.12 7.10 6.92
C LEU A 179 -0.40 7.07 5.49
N THR A 180 0.50 6.84 4.52
CA THR A 180 0.15 6.88 3.10
C THR A 180 0.51 5.59 2.41
N ILE A 181 -0.45 4.97 1.72
CA ILE A 181 -0.22 3.85 0.82
C ILE A 181 -0.06 4.38 -0.60
N TYR A 182 1.04 4.05 -1.25
CA TYR A 182 1.28 4.31 -2.67
C TYR A 182 1.05 3.04 -3.48
N SER A 183 -0.05 2.96 -4.19
CA SER A 183 -0.36 1.84 -5.09
C SER A 183 -1.29 2.26 -6.22
N GLN A 184 -1.15 1.64 -7.37
CA GLN A 184 -2.08 1.77 -8.50
C GLN A 184 -3.11 0.64 -8.53
N ASP A 185 -3.04 -0.32 -7.59
CA ASP A 185 -3.93 -1.47 -7.59
C ASP A 185 -5.23 -1.18 -6.85
N SER A 186 -6.36 -1.28 -7.57
CA SER A 186 -7.70 -1.06 -6.99
C SER A 186 -8.05 -2.09 -5.93
N ASP A 187 -7.50 -3.30 -6.03
CA ASP A 187 -7.75 -4.35 -5.06
C ASP A 187 -7.17 -3.95 -3.69
N THR A 188 -5.97 -3.33 -3.65
CA THR A 188 -5.38 -2.83 -2.40
C THR A 188 -6.26 -1.78 -1.74
N TYR A 189 -6.78 -0.82 -2.52
CA TYR A 189 -7.68 0.21 -2.00
C TYR A 189 -8.97 -0.39 -1.42
N GLU A 190 -9.59 -1.32 -2.16
CA GLU A 190 -10.81 -1.99 -1.70
C GLU A 190 -10.57 -2.86 -0.46
N PHE A 191 -9.43 -3.57 -0.38
CA PHE A 191 -9.06 -4.38 0.77
C PHE A 191 -8.91 -3.52 2.02
N GLN A 192 -8.19 -2.41 1.90
CA GLN A 192 -7.96 -1.48 3.00
C GLN A 192 -9.28 -0.88 3.51
N CYS A 193 -10.13 -0.33 2.64
CA CYS A 193 -11.41 0.26 3.05
C CYS A 193 -12.31 -0.73 3.79
N LYS A 194 -12.34 -2.00 3.37
CA LYS A 194 -13.16 -3.04 4.00
C LYS A 194 -12.53 -3.59 5.27
N ALA A 195 -11.20 -3.67 5.33
CA ALA A 195 -10.49 -4.05 6.54
C ALA A 195 -10.74 -3.04 7.65
N GLU A 196 -10.53 -1.74 7.36
CA GLU A 196 -10.76 -0.67 8.32
C GLU A 196 -12.22 -0.67 8.83
N ALA A 197 -13.21 -0.79 7.94
CA ALA A 197 -14.62 -0.84 8.34
C ALA A 197 -14.91 -2.00 9.30
N SER A 198 -14.37 -3.20 9.00
CA SER A 198 -14.53 -4.38 9.87
C SER A 198 -13.82 -4.22 11.21
N LEU A 199 -12.61 -3.65 11.22
CA LEU A 199 -11.80 -3.49 12.42
C LEU A 199 -12.38 -2.41 13.35
N ARG A 200 -13.04 -1.39 12.84
CA ARG A 200 -13.77 -0.40 13.66
C ARG A 200 -14.89 -1.04 14.51
N GLU A 201 -15.49 -2.12 14.05
CA GLU A 201 -16.47 -2.89 14.82
C GLU A 201 -15.82 -3.75 15.91
N ILE A 202 -14.57 -4.17 15.70
CA ILE A 202 -13.84 -5.05 16.63
C ILE A 202 -13.06 -4.23 17.67
N PHE A 203 -12.33 -3.20 17.22
CA PHE A 203 -11.42 -2.41 18.08
C PHE A 203 -12.11 -1.14 18.62
N THR A 204 -13.24 -1.32 19.29
CA THR A 204 -14.09 -0.20 19.78
C THR A 204 -13.40 0.70 20.81
N SER A 205 -12.33 0.26 21.45
CA SER A 205 -11.55 1.04 22.43
C SER A 205 -10.37 1.80 21.85
N ARG A 206 -10.07 1.64 20.57
CA ARG A 206 -8.95 2.29 19.88
C ARG A 206 -9.48 3.24 18.81
N THR A 207 -8.73 4.29 18.54
CA THR A 207 -8.98 5.20 17.41
C THR A 207 -7.87 5.00 16.38
N PRO A 208 -8.19 4.54 15.16
CA PRO A 208 -7.16 4.34 14.15
C PRO A 208 -6.65 5.67 13.60
N VAL A 209 -5.38 5.69 13.23
CA VAL A 209 -4.80 6.76 12.41
C VAL A 209 -5.39 6.67 11.00
N PRO A 210 -5.84 7.80 10.40
CA PRO A 210 -6.35 7.77 9.04
C PRO A 210 -5.31 7.30 8.03
N ILE A 211 -5.70 6.40 7.15
CA ILE A 211 -4.86 5.91 6.06
C ILE A 211 -5.20 6.72 4.80
N SER A 212 -4.18 7.42 4.27
CA SER A 212 -4.26 8.07 2.96
C SER A 212 -3.86 7.11 1.85
N TYR A 213 -4.52 7.23 0.69
CA TYR A 213 -4.19 6.42 -0.48
C TYR A 213 -3.76 7.32 -1.63
N LYS A 214 -2.66 7.00 -2.30
CA LYS A 214 -2.18 7.75 -3.47
C LYS A 214 -1.91 6.82 -4.65
N SER A 215 -2.80 6.89 -5.64
CA SER A 215 -2.57 6.28 -6.94
C SER A 215 -1.57 7.09 -7.77
N ASN A 216 -1.15 6.53 -8.91
CA ASN A 216 -0.32 7.27 -9.86
C ASN A 216 -1.02 8.55 -10.37
N ASP A 217 -2.36 8.54 -10.52
CA ASP A 217 -3.13 9.71 -10.93
C ASP A 217 -3.18 10.76 -9.80
N ALA A 218 -3.28 10.32 -8.54
CA ALA A 218 -3.20 11.23 -7.40
C ALA A 218 -1.81 11.90 -7.30
N ILE A 219 -0.73 11.14 -7.54
CA ILE A 219 0.63 11.69 -7.61
C ILE A 219 0.74 12.72 -8.73
N LEU A 220 0.25 12.42 -9.94
CA LEU A 220 0.29 13.37 -11.06
C LEU A 220 -0.52 14.63 -10.78
N CYS A 221 -1.70 14.50 -10.19
CA CYS A 221 -2.52 15.64 -9.78
C CYS A 221 -1.80 16.52 -8.77
N GLN A 222 -1.15 15.92 -7.77
CA GLN A 222 -0.35 16.66 -6.79
C GLN A 222 0.81 17.39 -7.46
N LEU A 223 1.63 16.69 -8.26
CA LEU A 223 2.77 17.28 -8.96
C LEU A 223 2.37 18.43 -9.90
N PHE A 224 1.22 18.34 -10.56
CA PHE A 224 0.67 19.42 -11.35
C PHE A 224 0.30 20.62 -10.48
N ARG A 225 -0.41 20.42 -9.39
CA ARG A 225 -0.83 21.49 -8.46
C ARG A 225 0.34 22.17 -7.76
N ASP A 226 1.41 21.44 -7.52
CA ASP A 226 2.66 21.95 -6.96
C ASP A 226 3.56 22.63 -8.02
N GLY A 227 3.10 22.72 -9.28
CA GLY A 227 3.82 23.35 -10.38
C GLY A 227 5.05 22.59 -10.86
N LYS A 228 5.15 21.29 -10.56
CA LYS A 228 6.28 20.43 -10.94
C LYS A 228 6.12 19.85 -12.33
N ILE A 229 4.89 19.72 -12.81
CA ILE A 229 4.52 19.25 -14.15
C ILE A 229 3.59 20.28 -14.77
N SER A 230 3.82 20.65 -16.05
CA SER A 230 2.90 21.51 -16.77
C SER A 230 1.72 20.71 -17.34
N ILE A 231 0.61 21.41 -17.63
CA ILE A 231 -0.60 20.77 -18.17
C ILE A 231 -0.33 20.09 -19.52
N GLU A 232 0.53 20.69 -20.36
CA GLU A 232 0.87 20.16 -21.69
C GLU A 232 1.61 18.82 -21.60
N ASN A 233 2.40 18.64 -20.54
CA ASN A 233 3.21 17.44 -20.35
C ASN A 233 2.50 16.37 -19.51
N LEU A 234 1.40 16.70 -18.82
CA LEU A 234 0.73 15.80 -17.89
C LEU A 234 0.27 14.50 -18.58
N GLY A 235 -0.25 14.60 -19.81
CA GLY A 235 -0.68 13.45 -20.61
C GLY A 235 0.45 12.49 -20.97
N ASP A 236 1.71 12.95 -21.03
CA ASP A 236 2.87 12.10 -21.33
C ASP A 236 3.24 11.16 -20.17
N TYR A 237 2.83 11.51 -18.97
CA TYR A 237 3.09 10.72 -17.76
C TYR A 237 1.98 9.75 -17.44
N ARG A 238 0.75 10.04 -17.88
CA ARG A 238 -0.41 9.18 -17.67
C ARG A 238 -0.54 8.17 -18.81
N LYS A 239 -0.69 6.91 -18.46
CA LYS A 239 -0.97 5.85 -19.43
C LYS A 239 -2.45 5.51 -19.41
N ASP A 240 -3.06 5.62 -20.58
CA ASP A 240 -4.35 5.05 -20.96
C ASP A 240 -5.60 5.48 -20.17
N ILE A 241 -6.74 5.12 -20.72
CA ILE A 241 -8.05 5.20 -20.08
C ILE A 241 -8.09 4.25 -18.89
N ARG A 242 -8.48 4.75 -17.73
CA ARG A 242 -8.63 3.93 -16.52
C ARG A 242 -9.74 4.44 -15.61
N LYS A 243 -10.21 3.55 -14.76
CA LYS A 243 -11.15 3.89 -13.70
C LYS A 243 -10.41 4.63 -12.60
N ILE A 244 -10.91 5.79 -12.20
CA ILE A 244 -10.40 6.55 -11.05
C ILE A 244 -11.53 6.85 -10.08
N THR A 245 -11.15 7.04 -8.83
CA THR A 245 -12.03 7.45 -7.74
C THR A 245 -11.55 8.80 -7.21
N TYR A 246 -12.44 9.76 -7.12
CA TYR A 246 -12.15 11.09 -6.61
C TYR A 246 -13.30 11.63 -5.76
N SER A 247 -13.02 12.52 -4.84
CA SER A 247 -14.04 13.32 -4.17
C SER A 247 -14.18 14.66 -4.86
N LYS A 248 -15.40 15.19 -4.88
CA LYS A 248 -15.71 16.52 -5.42
C LYS A 248 -16.58 17.31 -4.45
N VAL A 249 -16.14 18.53 -4.15
CA VAL A 249 -16.93 19.49 -3.37
C VAL A 249 -17.98 20.12 -4.29
N GLN A 250 -19.25 20.06 -3.89
CA GLN A 250 -20.37 20.65 -4.62
C GLN A 250 -20.58 22.11 -4.18
N ASP A 251 -21.40 22.87 -4.91
CA ASP A 251 -21.71 24.27 -4.62
C ASP A 251 -22.39 24.47 -3.24
N ASP A 252 -23.11 23.46 -2.75
CA ASP A 252 -23.71 23.43 -1.43
C ASP A 252 -22.76 22.98 -0.30
N HIS A 253 -21.45 22.88 -0.60
CA HIS A 253 -20.38 22.38 0.27
C HIS A 253 -20.50 20.88 0.66
N SER A 254 -21.43 20.14 0.08
CA SER A 254 -21.44 18.70 0.22
C SER A 254 -20.25 18.07 -0.55
N VAL A 255 -19.80 16.92 -0.06
CA VAL A 255 -18.71 16.15 -0.72
C VAL A 255 -19.30 14.88 -1.28
N ILE A 256 -19.14 14.68 -2.57
CA ILE A 256 -19.51 13.42 -3.23
C ILE A 256 -18.29 12.62 -3.60
N LEU A 257 -18.43 11.30 -3.56
CA LEU A 257 -17.44 10.35 -4.05
C LEU A 257 -17.87 9.87 -5.44
N VAL A 258 -17.02 10.04 -6.42
CA VAL A 258 -17.26 9.65 -7.82
C VAL A 258 -16.24 8.59 -8.22
N THR A 259 -16.71 7.57 -8.93
CA THR A 259 -15.85 6.55 -9.52
C THR A 259 -16.28 6.36 -10.96
N GLU A 260 -15.41 6.69 -11.91
CA GLU A 260 -15.70 6.61 -13.33
C GLU A 260 -14.47 6.28 -14.17
N VAL A 261 -14.70 5.95 -15.44
CA VAL A 261 -13.63 5.69 -16.40
C VAL A 261 -13.23 7.03 -17.03
N VAL A 262 -11.96 7.37 -16.89
CA VAL A 262 -11.40 8.67 -17.25
C VAL A 262 -10.29 8.49 -18.29
N ASP A 263 -10.46 9.12 -19.45
CA ASP A 263 -9.40 9.29 -20.45
C ASP A 263 -8.45 10.45 -20.08
N ASN A 264 -7.51 10.77 -20.94
CA ASN A 264 -6.56 11.83 -20.66
C ASN A 264 -7.21 13.22 -20.71
N ASP A 265 -8.17 13.46 -21.60
CA ASP A 265 -8.81 14.78 -21.73
C ASP A 265 -9.64 15.10 -20.47
N LEU A 266 -10.46 14.15 -20.03
CA LEU A 266 -11.23 14.29 -18.79
C LEU A 266 -10.30 14.37 -17.56
N PHE A 267 -9.16 13.66 -17.55
CA PHE A 267 -8.18 13.76 -16.48
C PHE A 267 -7.58 15.18 -16.37
N LEU A 268 -7.26 15.82 -17.51
CA LEU A 268 -6.78 17.20 -17.53
C LEU A 268 -7.81 18.18 -16.96
N ASP A 269 -9.10 17.97 -17.23
CA ASP A 269 -10.17 18.78 -16.65
C ASP A 269 -10.25 18.58 -15.12
N LEU A 270 -10.19 17.32 -14.67
CA LEU A 270 -10.25 16.98 -13.24
C LEU A 270 -9.10 17.56 -12.43
N VAL A 271 -7.86 17.54 -12.95
CA VAL A 271 -6.70 18.06 -12.19
C VAL A 271 -6.70 19.59 -12.07
N GLN A 272 -7.35 20.29 -13.03
CA GLN A 272 -7.52 21.75 -13.01
C GLN A 272 -8.67 22.18 -12.09
N ASP A 273 -9.65 21.30 -11.85
CA ASP A 273 -10.76 21.59 -10.94
C ASP A 273 -10.29 21.47 -9.48
N THR A 274 -10.15 22.62 -8.81
CA THR A 274 -9.69 22.68 -7.41
C THR A 274 -10.69 22.10 -6.41
N SER A 275 -11.95 21.88 -6.82
CA SER A 275 -12.95 21.21 -5.99
C SER A 275 -12.80 19.68 -5.99
N VAL A 276 -11.97 19.14 -6.89
CA VAL A 276 -11.72 17.70 -7.06
C VAL A 276 -10.49 17.28 -6.25
N HIS A 277 -10.58 16.14 -5.57
CA HIS A 277 -9.44 15.47 -4.94
C HIS A 277 -9.38 14.03 -5.43
N ILE A 278 -8.36 13.70 -6.21
CA ILE A 278 -8.15 12.33 -6.73
C ILE A 278 -7.63 11.45 -5.60
N ILE A 279 -8.31 10.33 -5.36
CA ILE A 279 -7.97 9.35 -4.33
C ILE A 279 -7.24 8.18 -4.97
N PHE A 280 -7.90 7.59 -6.01
CA PHE A 280 -7.39 6.37 -6.64
C PHE A 280 -7.61 6.40 -8.14
#